data_ebeccb94c3c72fefe02b156a1aa2f37b
#
_entry.id   ebeccb94c3c72fefe02b156a1aa2f37b
#
_cell.length_a   1.000
_cell.length_b   1.000
_cell.length_c   1.000
_cell.angle_alpha   90.00
_cell.angle_beta   90.00
_cell.angle_gamma   90.00
#
_symmetry.space_group_name_H-M   'P 1'
#
loop_
_entity.id
_entity.type
_entity.pdbx_description
1 polymer ?
#
loop_
_entity_poly.entity_id
_entity_poly.type
_entity_poly.pdbx_seq_one_letter_code
_entity_poly.pdbx_strand_id
1 'polypeptide(L)'
;MGEDLRAFVRELPKVELHAHLNGCVRAATLEELARQAGGAEAAREARRALDGPRDLEACFEVFSLVHRFATRPTALARLVRESLADLGDDGVVYAELRTTPKDRPAEGLTKRRYLEVVLAEMAKHNADVARRKAGRRFCEGRLIVSIDRRESAEEALTTARLAVELAAESPLVVGVDLSGNPAEGEWGSVEPALAVARASGLPVTLHFAELPDRSVEGRSMLAFRPERLGHAVRADPALESELLQSRVPVEVCLTSNLMTKSVSDLDKHICARLLRAGHPVCLCTDDSGVFNTALSKEYLLAAHAFKLSQQELFSLSLGALDLVFADGELKAALRERFAEAATRWGVCMP
;
A
#
# COMPACT_ATOMS: atom_id res chain seq x y z
N MET A 1 -4.80 23.51 19.49
CA MET A 1 -4.96 23.09 18.06
C MET A 1 -4.07 21.91 17.68
N GLY A 2 -2.77 21.88 17.97
CA GLY A 2 -1.89 20.79 17.52
C GLY A 2 -2.12 19.43 18.18
N GLU A 3 -2.40 19.38 19.49
CA GLU A 3 -2.65 18.11 20.20
C GLU A 3 -4.00 17.50 19.83
N ASP A 4 -5.02 18.34 19.71
CA ASP A 4 -6.36 17.93 19.27
C ASP A 4 -6.36 17.34 17.84
N LEU A 5 -5.62 17.93 16.91
CA LEU A 5 -5.50 17.39 15.54
C LEU A 5 -4.74 16.04 15.53
N ARG A 6 -3.68 15.88 16.33
CA ARG A 6 -2.95 14.62 16.44
C ARG A 6 -3.82 13.50 17.01
N ALA A 7 -4.59 13.81 18.06
CA ALA A 7 -5.54 12.87 18.65
C ALA A 7 -6.61 12.49 17.61
N PHE A 8 -7.16 13.47 16.91
CA PHE A 8 -8.16 13.26 15.85
C PHE A 8 -7.64 12.32 14.77
N VAL A 9 -6.50 12.60 14.10
CA VAL A 9 -6.00 11.77 13.00
C VAL A 9 -5.61 10.35 13.44
N ARG A 10 -5.21 10.18 14.70
CA ARG A 10 -4.91 8.87 15.27
C ARG A 10 -6.16 8.03 15.54
N GLU A 11 -7.27 8.67 15.88
CA GLU A 11 -8.54 8.00 16.17
C GLU A 11 -9.47 7.92 14.98
N LEU A 12 -9.26 8.76 13.97
CA LEU A 12 -9.99 8.73 12.71
C LEU A 12 -9.93 7.32 12.12
N PRO A 13 -11.07 6.67 11.81
CA PRO A 13 -11.07 5.46 11.02
C PRO A 13 -10.43 5.72 9.66
N LYS A 14 -9.51 4.87 9.25
CA LYS A 14 -8.77 5.00 7.98
C LYS A 14 -8.76 3.68 7.24
N VAL A 15 -8.63 3.74 5.92
CA VAL A 15 -8.33 2.57 5.09
C VAL A 15 -6.96 2.74 4.46
N GLU A 16 -6.15 1.69 4.46
CA GLU A 16 -4.83 1.65 3.84
C GLU A 16 -4.91 0.85 2.54
N LEU A 17 -4.67 1.50 1.41
CA LEU A 17 -4.85 0.90 0.09
C LEU A 17 -3.55 0.75 -0.71
N HIS A 18 -2.42 1.21 -0.15
CA HIS A 18 -1.11 1.12 -0.76
C HIS A 18 -0.03 0.88 0.30
N ALA A 19 0.07 -0.34 0.78
CA ALA A 19 1.10 -0.74 1.73
C ALA A 19 1.76 -2.05 1.29
N HIS A 20 3.06 -1.99 1.01
CA HIS A 20 3.85 -3.16 0.65
C HIS A 20 4.18 -3.97 1.91
N LEU A 21 3.75 -5.23 1.96
CA LEU A 21 3.95 -6.11 3.12
C LEU A 21 5.41 -6.13 3.59
N ASN A 22 6.35 -6.28 2.66
CA ASN A 22 7.78 -6.34 3.00
C ASN A 22 8.31 -4.97 3.47
N GLY A 23 7.77 -3.88 2.96
CA GLY A 23 8.13 -2.52 3.36
C GLY A 23 7.52 -2.09 4.69
N CYS A 24 6.51 -2.80 5.19
CA CYS A 24 5.93 -2.58 6.52
C CYS A 24 6.74 -3.23 7.65
N VAL A 25 7.88 -3.87 7.36
CA VAL A 25 8.70 -4.55 8.37
C VAL A 25 9.16 -3.57 9.46
N ARG A 26 8.95 -3.92 10.72
CA ARG A 26 9.52 -3.16 11.84
C ARG A 26 11.04 -3.24 11.82
N ALA A 27 11.73 -2.13 12.11
CA ALA A 27 13.18 -2.09 12.17
C ALA A 27 13.76 -3.15 13.12
N ALA A 28 13.16 -3.31 14.31
CA ALA A 28 13.57 -4.33 15.28
C ALA A 28 13.38 -5.75 14.75
N THR A 29 12.32 -6.01 14.00
CA THR A 29 12.05 -7.31 13.38
C THR A 29 13.06 -7.62 12.28
N LEU A 30 13.37 -6.66 11.42
CA LEU A 30 14.39 -6.85 10.38
C LEU A 30 15.77 -7.11 11.00
N GLU A 31 16.15 -6.34 12.03
CA GLU A 31 17.42 -6.55 12.77
C GLU A 31 17.48 -7.96 13.41
N GLU A 32 16.39 -8.41 14.00
CA GLU A 32 16.32 -9.76 14.59
C GLU A 32 16.44 -10.86 13.54
N LEU A 33 15.68 -10.76 12.43
CA LEU A 33 15.73 -11.72 11.33
C LEU A 33 17.14 -11.77 10.69
N ALA A 34 17.76 -10.61 10.51
CA ALA A 34 19.12 -10.51 10.00
C ALA A 34 20.13 -11.17 10.97
N ARG A 35 19.97 -10.95 12.29
CA ARG A 35 20.80 -11.60 13.32
C ARG A 35 20.67 -13.11 13.30
N GLN A 36 19.46 -13.65 13.14
CA GLN A 36 19.20 -15.07 13.06
C GLN A 36 19.81 -15.72 11.81
N ALA A 37 19.85 -14.97 10.68
CA ALA A 37 20.36 -15.48 9.42
C ALA A 37 21.88 -15.32 9.23
N GLY A 38 22.46 -14.20 9.70
CA GLY A 38 23.86 -13.84 9.43
C GLY A 38 24.61 -13.24 10.63
N GLY A 39 24.09 -13.42 11.85
CA GLY A 39 24.74 -12.98 13.09
C GLY A 39 24.74 -11.47 13.31
N ALA A 40 25.67 -11.01 14.16
CA ALA A 40 25.74 -9.61 14.58
C ALA A 40 26.09 -8.63 13.44
N GLU A 41 26.84 -9.08 12.44
CA GLU A 41 27.20 -8.25 11.28
C GLU A 41 25.99 -7.92 10.42
N ALA A 42 25.19 -8.94 10.04
CA ALA A 42 23.98 -8.77 9.29
C ALA A 42 22.94 -7.91 10.04
N ALA A 43 22.86 -8.04 11.36
CA ALA A 43 21.99 -7.19 12.19
C ALA A 43 22.42 -5.71 12.15
N ARG A 44 23.74 -5.43 12.19
CA ARG A 44 24.26 -4.08 12.02
C ARG A 44 24.02 -3.51 10.62
N GLU A 45 24.15 -4.34 9.60
CA GLU A 45 23.83 -3.96 8.21
C GLU A 45 22.35 -3.56 8.08
N ALA A 46 21.44 -4.39 8.55
CA ALA A 46 19.99 -4.14 8.52
C ALA A 46 19.61 -2.85 9.28
N ARG A 47 20.21 -2.62 10.44
CA ARG A 47 19.98 -1.40 11.21
C ARG A 47 20.46 -0.15 10.47
N ARG A 48 21.70 -0.17 9.96
CA ARG A 48 22.26 0.97 9.21
C ARG A 48 21.45 1.30 7.96
N ALA A 49 20.93 0.30 7.26
CA ALA A 49 20.11 0.50 6.07
C ALA A 49 18.78 1.22 6.37
N LEU A 50 18.25 1.09 7.59
CA LEU A 50 17.04 1.77 8.03
C LEU A 50 17.29 3.13 8.71
N ASP A 51 18.55 3.51 8.91
CA ASP A 51 18.90 4.79 9.51
C ASP A 51 19.10 5.88 8.44
N GLY A 52 18.53 7.08 8.66
CA GLY A 52 18.76 8.28 7.86
C GLY A 52 17.89 8.44 6.61
N PRO A 53 18.07 9.57 5.90
CA PRO A 53 17.35 9.87 4.68
C PRO A 53 17.85 8.99 3.52
N ARG A 54 16.93 8.59 2.66
CA ARG A 54 17.19 7.69 1.52
C ARG A 54 16.59 8.29 0.24
N ASP A 55 17.29 8.15 -0.85
CA ASP A 55 16.68 8.32 -2.17
C ASP A 55 16.09 6.99 -2.67
N LEU A 56 15.53 7.03 -3.86
CA LEU A 56 14.84 5.86 -4.43
C LEU A 56 15.78 4.64 -4.54
N GLU A 57 17.03 4.84 -4.97
CA GLU A 57 18.03 3.77 -5.12
C GLU A 57 18.36 3.13 -3.77
N ALA A 58 18.63 3.93 -2.73
CA ALA A 58 18.87 3.45 -1.37
C ALA A 58 17.65 2.73 -0.79
N CYS A 59 16.41 3.07 -1.17
CA CYS A 59 15.21 2.32 -0.78
C CYS A 59 15.23 0.90 -1.39
N PHE A 60 15.64 0.74 -2.65
CA PHE A 60 15.75 -0.59 -3.27
C PHE A 60 16.84 -1.46 -2.62
N GLU A 61 17.91 -0.88 -2.07
CA GLU A 61 18.88 -1.61 -1.25
C GLU A 61 18.23 -2.15 0.03
N VAL A 62 17.40 -1.34 0.71
CA VAL A 62 16.65 -1.80 1.89
C VAL A 62 15.69 -2.92 1.52
N PHE A 63 14.94 -2.82 0.41
CA PHE A 63 14.06 -3.89 -0.06
C PHE A 63 14.85 -5.19 -0.34
N SER A 64 16.05 -5.09 -0.90
CA SER A 64 16.92 -6.24 -1.13
C SER A 64 17.30 -6.93 0.18
N LEU A 65 17.59 -6.16 1.24
CA LEU A 65 17.85 -6.68 2.59
C LEU A 65 16.62 -7.34 3.20
N VAL A 66 15.46 -6.71 3.10
CA VAL A 66 14.19 -7.28 3.57
C VAL A 66 13.92 -8.61 2.86
N HIS A 67 14.06 -8.66 1.53
CA HIS A 67 13.88 -9.87 0.75
C HIS A 67 14.90 -10.97 1.09
N ARG A 68 16.10 -10.61 1.54
CA ARG A 68 17.13 -11.57 1.97
C ARG A 68 16.80 -12.23 3.31
N PHE A 69 16.19 -11.49 4.24
CA PHE A 69 15.97 -11.95 5.60
C PHE A 69 14.53 -12.32 5.93
N ALA A 70 13.53 -11.77 5.22
CA ALA A 70 12.12 -11.91 5.54
C ALA A 70 11.36 -12.90 4.64
N THR A 71 12.05 -13.76 3.87
CA THR A 71 11.41 -14.65 2.89
C THR A 71 11.07 -16.05 3.41
N ARG A 72 11.50 -16.40 4.63
CA ARG A 72 11.10 -17.69 5.23
C ARG A 72 9.62 -17.67 5.62
N PRO A 73 8.88 -18.77 5.51
CA PRO A 73 7.46 -18.82 5.86
C PRO A 73 7.12 -18.24 7.24
N THR A 74 7.95 -18.51 8.24
CA THR A 74 7.77 -17.97 9.60
C THR A 74 7.99 -16.48 9.69
N ALA A 75 8.93 -15.93 8.93
CA ALA A 75 9.18 -14.51 8.84
C ALA A 75 8.02 -13.80 8.11
N LEU A 76 7.54 -14.35 6.99
CA LEU A 76 6.39 -13.81 6.26
C LEU A 76 5.14 -13.77 7.15
N ALA A 77 4.82 -14.85 7.84
CA ALA A 77 3.70 -14.90 8.78
C ALA A 77 3.84 -13.84 9.88
N ARG A 78 5.06 -13.60 10.38
CA ARG A 78 5.35 -12.56 11.35
C ARG A 78 5.11 -11.16 10.77
N LEU A 79 5.57 -10.90 9.55
CA LEU A 79 5.36 -9.62 8.87
C LEU A 79 3.86 -9.31 8.73
N VAL A 80 3.06 -10.25 8.23
CA VAL A 80 1.60 -10.07 8.11
C VAL A 80 0.98 -9.69 9.45
N ARG A 81 1.28 -10.46 10.49
CA ARG A 81 0.73 -10.25 11.84
C ARG A 81 1.13 -8.90 12.43
N GLU A 82 2.40 -8.51 12.29
CA GLU A 82 2.92 -7.25 12.81
C GLU A 82 2.35 -6.06 12.02
N SER A 83 2.32 -6.12 10.68
CA SER A 83 1.77 -5.05 9.83
C SER A 83 0.30 -4.77 10.13
N LEU A 84 -0.54 -5.82 10.19
CA LEU A 84 -1.96 -5.65 10.49
C LEU A 84 -2.20 -5.16 11.94
N ALA A 85 -1.34 -5.55 12.88
CA ALA A 85 -1.41 -5.05 14.25
C ALA A 85 -1.05 -3.57 14.32
N ASP A 86 0.05 -3.13 13.67
CA ASP A 86 0.50 -1.75 13.65
C ASP A 86 -0.52 -0.82 12.97
N LEU A 87 -1.07 -1.25 11.85
CA LEU A 87 -2.14 -0.54 11.16
C LEU A 87 -3.37 -0.38 12.06
N GLY A 88 -3.80 -1.46 12.73
CA GLY A 88 -4.92 -1.40 13.67
C GLY A 88 -4.64 -0.44 14.84
N ASP A 89 -3.45 -0.50 15.44
CA ASP A 89 -3.05 0.40 16.53
C ASP A 89 -2.99 1.88 16.08
N ASP A 90 -2.78 2.13 14.79
CA ASP A 90 -2.84 3.47 14.18
C ASP A 90 -4.27 3.91 13.76
N GLY A 91 -5.30 3.12 14.04
CA GLY A 91 -6.69 3.45 13.72
C GLY A 91 -7.10 3.07 12.29
N VAL A 92 -6.29 2.31 11.57
CA VAL A 92 -6.69 1.72 10.29
C VAL A 92 -7.69 0.61 10.55
N VAL A 93 -8.84 0.67 9.88
CA VAL A 93 -9.94 -0.28 10.06
C VAL A 93 -9.97 -1.36 8.99
N TYR A 94 -9.31 -1.10 7.86
CA TYR A 94 -9.21 -1.99 6.71
C TYR A 94 -7.91 -1.71 5.95
N ALA A 95 -7.24 -2.75 5.48
CA ALA A 95 -6.02 -2.62 4.67
C ALA A 95 -5.99 -3.63 3.52
N GLU A 96 -5.54 -3.16 2.37
CA GLU A 96 -5.16 -3.98 1.22
C GLU A 96 -3.63 -4.02 1.16
N LEU A 97 -3.03 -4.99 1.86
CA LEU A 97 -1.59 -5.21 1.80
C LEU A 97 -1.23 -5.77 0.42
N ARG A 98 -0.18 -5.22 -0.20
CA ARG A 98 0.33 -5.74 -1.48
C ARG A 98 1.68 -6.42 -1.30
N THR A 99 1.95 -7.46 -2.09
CA THR A 99 3.24 -8.15 -2.08
C THR A 99 3.52 -8.85 -3.40
N THR A 100 4.77 -8.79 -3.85
CA THR A 100 5.27 -9.57 -4.98
C THR A 100 5.73 -10.93 -4.48
N PRO A 101 5.09 -12.04 -4.89
CA PRO A 101 5.48 -13.37 -4.45
C PRO A 101 6.87 -13.72 -4.97
N LYS A 102 7.70 -14.28 -4.10
CA LYS A 102 9.07 -14.68 -4.43
C LYS A 102 9.18 -16.19 -4.55
N ASP A 103 9.99 -16.63 -5.51
CA ASP A 103 10.34 -18.02 -5.70
C ASP A 103 11.73 -18.28 -5.08
N ARG A 104 11.79 -19.16 -4.10
CA ARG A 104 13.00 -19.56 -3.37
C ARG A 104 13.02 -21.08 -3.18
N PRO A 105 13.24 -21.86 -4.25
CA PRO A 105 13.14 -23.31 -4.20
C PRO A 105 14.07 -23.95 -3.17
N ALA A 106 15.27 -23.40 -2.98
CA ALA A 106 16.23 -23.87 -1.98
C ALA A 106 15.71 -23.74 -0.53
N GLU A 107 14.75 -22.84 -0.29
CA GLU A 107 14.11 -22.62 1.02
C GLU A 107 12.72 -23.27 1.10
N GLY A 108 12.33 -24.03 0.08
CA GLY A 108 11.01 -24.67 -0.02
C GLY A 108 9.86 -23.66 -0.24
N LEU A 109 10.17 -22.48 -0.76
CA LEU A 109 9.22 -21.40 -0.97
C LEU A 109 9.01 -21.15 -2.47
N THR A 110 7.88 -21.61 -3.01
CA THR A 110 7.40 -21.24 -4.35
C THR A 110 6.54 -19.97 -4.27
N LYS A 111 6.28 -19.29 -5.40
CA LYS A 111 5.34 -18.13 -5.45
C LYS A 111 3.98 -18.49 -4.83
N ARG A 112 3.43 -19.68 -5.11
CA ARG A 112 2.17 -20.15 -4.52
C ARG A 112 2.31 -20.30 -3.00
N ARG A 113 3.34 -20.98 -2.52
CA ARG A 113 3.55 -21.21 -1.08
C ARG A 113 3.76 -19.89 -0.32
N TYR A 114 4.42 -18.91 -0.94
CA TYR A 114 4.56 -17.57 -0.40
C TYR A 114 3.20 -16.94 -0.12
N LEU A 115 2.32 -16.91 -1.13
CA LEU A 115 0.98 -16.32 -1.01
C LEU A 115 0.08 -17.11 -0.06
N GLU A 116 0.15 -18.45 -0.05
CA GLU A 116 -0.59 -19.27 0.90
C GLU A 116 -0.22 -18.97 2.36
N VAL A 117 1.06 -18.73 2.66
CA VAL A 117 1.51 -18.33 4.01
C VAL A 117 0.93 -16.97 4.39
N VAL A 118 0.99 -16.00 3.47
CA VAL A 118 0.41 -14.66 3.70
C VAL A 118 -1.09 -14.75 3.96
N LEU A 119 -1.82 -15.48 3.11
CA LEU A 119 -3.27 -15.65 3.22
C LEU A 119 -3.67 -16.39 4.51
N ALA A 120 -2.96 -17.44 4.86
CA ALA A 120 -3.24 -18.20 6.08
C ALA A 120 -3.08 -17.36 7.35
N GLU A 121 -2.01 -16.54 7.45
CA GLU A 121 -1.82 -15.68 8.61
C GLU A 121 -2.80 -14.50 8.62
N MET A 122 -3.15 -13.94 7.46
CA MET A 122 -4.18 -12.92 7.31
C MET A 122 -5.56 -13.43 7.71
N ALA A 123 -5.93 -14.64 7.27
CA ALA A 123 -7.17 -15.31 7.68
C ALA A 123 -7.24 -15.52 9.20
N LYS A 124 -6.14 -15.96 9.79
CA LYS A 124 -6.02 -16.14 11.25
C LYS A 124 -6.16 -14.80 11.98
N HIS A 125 -5.54 -13.73 11.49
CA HIS A 125 -5.68 -12.39 12.04
C HIS A 125 -7.13 -11.91 11.96
N ASN A 126 -7.78 -12.04 10.80
CA ASN A 126 -9.15 -11.61 10.59
C ASN A 126 -10.16 -12.42 11.44
N ALA A 127 -9.87 -13.67 11.74
CA ALA A 127 -10.69 -14.54 12.60
C ALA A 127 -10.49 -14.28 14.11
N ASP A 128 -9.55 -13.42 14.52
CA ASP A 128 -9.27 -13.17 15.96
C ASP A 128 -10.38 -12.34 16.63
N VAL A 129 -11.46 -13.05 16.99
CA VAL A 129 -12.62 -12.49 17.69
C VAL A 129 -12.25 -11.89 19.06
N ALA A 130 -11.21 -12.45 19.71
CA ALA A 130 -10.76 -11.96 21.02
C ALA A 130 -10.17 -10.55 20.91
N ARG A 131 -9.40 -10.27 19.87
CA ARG A 131 -8.91 -8.91 19.58
C ARG A 131 -10.04 -7.93 19.31
N ARG A 132 -11.02 -8.32 18.50
CA ARG A 132 -12.20 -7.49 18.21
C ARG A 132 -13.01 -7.16 19.47
N LYS A 133 -13.25 -8.16 20.34
CA LYS A 133 -14.04 -8.01 21.58
C LYS A 133 -13.29 -7.25 22.70
N ALA A 134 -11.97 -7.25 22.71
CA ALA A 134 -11.17 -6.55 23.72
C ALA A 134 -11.16 -5.02 23.56
N GLY A 135 -11.97 -4.46 22.66
CA GLY A 135 -11.98 -3.02 22.36
C GLY A 135 -10.69 -2.53 21.73
N ARG A 136 -9.78 -3.43 21.34
CA ARG A 136 -8.56 -3.09 20.65
C ARG A 136 -8.89 -2.68 19.21
N ARG A 137 -8.18 -1.68 18.75
CA ARG A 137 -8.24 -1.26 17.35
C ARG A 137 -7.86 -2.45 16.47
N PHE A 138 -8.70 -2.75 15.49
CA PHE A 138 -8.56 -3.92 14.64
C PHE A 138 -8.64 -3.51 13.18
N CYS A 139 -7.64 -3.96 12.40
CA CYS A 139 -7.56 -3.77 10.96
C CYS A 139 -7.97 -5.05 10.25
N GLU A 140 -8.99 -5.02 9.43
CA GLU A 140 -9.37 -6.11 8.54
C GLU A 140 -8.40 -6.16 7.35
N GLY A 141 -7.74 -7.28 7.11
CA GLY A 141 -6.73 -7.43 6.06
C GLY A 141 -7.27 -8.05 4.78
N ARG A 142 -6.81 -7.56 3.64
CA ARG A 142 -6.96 -8.14 2.30
C ARG A 142 -5.61 -8.12 1.59
N LEU A 143 -5.49 -8.92 0.54
CA LEU A 143 -4.28 -9.09 -0.23
C LEU A 143 -4.46 -8.63 -1.67
N ILE A 144 -3.54 -7.80 -2.14
CA ILE A 144 -3.30 -7.51 -3.55
C ILE A 144 -2.02 -8.24 -3.95
N VAL A 145 -2.08 -9.03 -5.01
CA VAL A 145 -0.91 -9.73 -5.54
C VAL A 145 -0.19 -8.81 -6.53
N SER A 146 1.06 -8.45 -6.21
CA SER A 146 1.85 -7.57 -7.07
C SER A 146 2.64 -8.37 -8.12
N ILE A 147 2.62 -7.89 -9.35
CA ILE A 147 3.51 -8.28 -10.44
C ILE A 147 4.68 -7.29 -10.44
N ASP A 148 5.90 -7.80 -10.41
CA ASP A 148 7.09 -6.95 -10.52
C ASP A 148 7.32 -6.60 -12.00
N ARG A 149 7.43 -5.33 -12.33
CA ARG A 149 7.63 -4.87 -13.71
C ARG A 149 8.91 -5.39 -14.38
N ARG A 150 9.85 -5.92 -13.58
CA ARG A 150 11.09 -6.57 -14.04
C ARG A 150 10.87 -8.03 -14.45
N GLU A 151 9.72 -8.62 -14.11
CA GLU A 151 9.39 -9.98 -14.54
C GLU A 151 9.31 -10.05 -16.06
N SER A 152 9.75 -11.17 -16.63
CA SER A 152 9.47 -11.50 -18.03
C SER A 152 7.95 -11.60 -18.24
N ALA A 153 7.49 -11.47 -19.48
CA ALA A 153 6.07 -11.62 -19.81
C ALA A 153 5.48 -12.98 -19.34
N GLU A 154 6.29 -14.05 -19.38
CA GLU A 154 5.89 -15.38 -18.92
C GLU A 154 5.76 -15.45 -17.39
N GLU A 155 6.71 -14.88 -16.67
CA GLU A 155 6.67 -14.80 -15.21
C GLU A 155 5.53 -13.94 -14.72
N ALA A 156 5.30 -12.76 -15.32
CA ALA A 156 4.19 -11.89 -15.04
C ALA A 156 2.83 -12.60 -15.26
N LEU A 157 2.70 -13.30 -16.38
CA LEU A 157 1.51 -14.10 -16.68
C LEU A 157 1.31 -15.23 -15.66
N THR A 158 2.37 -15.87 -15.23
CA THR A 158 2.33 -16.91 -14.18
C THR A 158 1.85 -16.31 -12.85
N THR A 159 2.37 -15.15 -12.47
CA THR A 159 1.94 -14.43 -11.26
C THR A 159 0.47 -14.00 -11.33
N ALA A 160 0.01 -13.49 -12.49
CA ALA A 160 -1.39 -13.12 -12.70
C ALA A 160 -2.33 -14.32 -12.60
N ARG A 161 -2.01 -15.44 -13.26
CA ARG A 161 -2.80 -16.68 -13.17
C ARG A 161 -2.87 -17.21 -11.75
N LEU A 162 -1.77 -17.18 -11.02
CA LEU A 162 -1.74 -17.58 -9.62
C LEU A 162 -2.64 -16.68 -8.76
N ALA A 163 -2.66 -15.36 -9.00
CA ALA A 163 -3.58 -14.46 -8.32
C ALA A 163 -5.04 -14.82 -8.58
N VAL A 164 -5.40 -15.13 -9.84
CA VAL A 164 -6.75 -15.56 -10.24
C VAL A 164 -7.15 -16.88 -9.55
N GLU A 165 -6.26 -17.87 -9.55
CA GLU A 165 -6.49 -19.16 -8.89
C GLU A 165 -6.74 -18.96 -7.39
N LEU A 166 -5.89 -18.20 -6.71
CA LEU A 166 -6.01 -17.94 -5.28
C LEU A 166 -7.23 -17.09 -4.94
N ALA A 167 -7.66 -16.19 -5.80
CA ALA A 167 -8.90 -15.42 -5.60
C ALA A 167 -10.15 -16.32 -5.67
N ALA A 168 -10.12 -17.36 -6.49
CA ALA A 168 -11.18 -18.36 -6.52
C ALA A 168 -11.20 -19.26 -5.26
N GLU A 169 -10.05 -19.45 -4.61
CA GLU A 169 -9.89 -20.24 -3.40
C GLU A 169 -10.13 -19.43 -2.12
N SER A 170 -9.90 -18.10 -2.14
CA SER A 170 -9.92 -17.25 -0.96
C SER A 170 -10.45 -15.83 -1.26
N PRO A 171 -11.48 -15.36 -0.54
CA PRO A 171 -12.00 -14.00 -0.68
C PRO A 171 -11.01 -12.92 -0.15
N LEU A 172 -9.87 -13.32 0.38
CA LEU A 172 -8.85 -12.39 0.86
C LEU A 172 -8.01 -11.79 -0.27
N VAL A 173 -7.94 -12.45 -1.44
CA VAL A 173 -7.30 -11.89 -2.63
C VAL A 173 -8.30 -11.01 -3.34
N VAL A 174 -8.04 -9.70 -3.36
CA VAL A 174 -9.03 -8.70 -3.85
C VAL A 174 -8.58 -7.94 -5.09
N GLY A 175 -7.33 -8.14 -5.55
CA GLY A 175 -6.84 -7.44 -6.74
C GLY A 175 -5.41 -7.79 -7.10
N VAL A 176 -4.94 -7.19 -8.15
CA VAL A 176 -3.55 -7.25 -8.60
C VAL A 176 -2.96 -5.84 -8.73
N ASP A 177 -1.65 -5.76 -8.59
CA ASP A 177 -0.87 -4.53 -8.68
C ASP A 177 0.31 -4.70 -9.64
N LEU A 178 0.70 -3.64 -10.34
CA LEU A 178 1.99 -3.55 -11.00
C LEU A 178 2.92 -2.69 -10.15
N SER A 179 4.01 -3.26 -9.65
CA SER A 179 5.02 -2.58 -8.84
C SER A 179 6.44 -2.89 -9.30
N GLY A 180 7.42 -2.50 -8.51
CA GLY A 180 8.84 -2.72 -8.79
C GLY A 180 9.56 -1.45 -9.20
N ASN A 181 10.86 -1.58 -9.56
CA ASN A 181 11.68 -0.43 -9.90
C ASN A 181 11.16 0.29 -11.16
N PRO A 182 10.65 1.53 -11.08
CA PRO A 182 10.06 2.24 -12.21
C PRO A 182 11.07 2.56 -13.33
N ALA A 183 12.37 2.44 -13.07
CA ALA A 183 13.41 2.61 -14.08
C ALA A 183 13.60 1.39 -14.99
N GLU A 184 13.06 0.24 -14.59
CA GLU A 184 13.23 -1.05 -15.26
C GLU A 184 11.91 -1.56 -15.86
N GLY A 185 12.01 -2.53 -16.76
CA GLY A 185 10.84 -3.18 -17.40
C GLY A 185 10.05 -2.25 -18.31
N GLU A 186 9.21 -2.87 -19.13
CA GLU A 186 8.37 -2.18 -20.11
C GLU A 186 6.91 -2.54 -19.91
N TRP A 187 6.01 -1.58 -20.02
CA TRP A 187 4.56 -1.76 -19.88
C TRP A 187 4.02 -2.89 -20.75
N GLY A 188 4.41 -2.92 -22.03
CA GLY A 188 3.93 -3.91 -22.99
C GLY A 188 4.25 -5.37 -22.63
N SER A 189 5.25 -5.60 -21.78
CA SER A 189 5.60 -6.95 -21.29
C SER A 189 4.64 -7.44 -20.20
N VAL A 190 4.08 -6.55 -19.42
CA VAL A 190 3.24 -6.87 -18.24
C VAL A 190 1.75 -6.66 -18.46
N GLU A 191 1.36 -5.79 -19.38
CA GLU A 191 -0.04 -5.49 -19.72
C GLU A 191 -0.88 -6.76 -20.00
N PRO A 192 -0.40 -7.76 -20.80
CA PRO A 192 -1.16 -8.98 -21.04
C PRO A 192 -1.48 -9.78 -19.77
N ALA A 193 -0.57 -9.77 -18.79
CA ALA A 193 -0.77 -10.43 -17.49
C ALA A 193 -1.87 -9.72 -16.68
N LEU A 194 -1.84 -8.40 -16.64
CA LEU A 194 -2.86 -7.58 -15.98
C LEU A 194 -4.22 -7.73 -16.67
N ALA A 195 -4.24 -7.85 -18.00
CA ALA A 195 -5.47 -8.10 -18.75
C ALA A 195 -6.11 -9.47 -18.41
N VAL A 196 -5.30 -10.50 -18.15
CA VAL A 196 -5.79 -11.82 -17.68
C VAL A 196 -6.45 -11.69 -16.30
N ALA A 197 -5.83 -10.99 -15.36
CA ALA A 197 -6.40 -10.75 -14.03
C ALA A 197 -7.74 -10.01 -14.15
N ARG A 198 -7.80 -8.93 -14.92
CA ARG A 198 -9.02 -8.16 -15.15
C ARG A 198 -10.13 -8.99 -15.81
N ALA A 199 -9.81 -9.77 -16.83
CA ALA A 199 -10.78 -10.64 -17.50
C ALA A 199 -11.39 -11.68 -16.54
N SER A 200 -10.71 -11.99 -15.45
CA SER A 200 -11.18 -12.87 -14.37
C SER A 200 -11.93 -12.12 -13.26
N GLY A 201 -12.16 -10.81 -13.41
CA GLY A 201 -12.89 -9.98 -12.45
C GLY A 201 -12.04 -9.40 -11.31
N LEU A 202 -10.72 -9.54 -11.34
CA LEU A 202 -9.85 -8.91 -10.34
C LEU A 202 -9.59 -7.43 -10.71
N PRO A 203 -9.86 -6.50 -9.80
CA PRO A 203 -9.44 -5.10 -9.95
C PRO A 203 -7.92 -4.96 -10.06
N VAL A 204 -7.49 -3.89 -10.74
CA VAL A 204 -6.09 -3.59 -10.99
C VAL A 204 -5.72 -2.24 -10.44
N THR A 205 -4.62 -2.16 -9.68
CA THR A 205 -3.94 -0.91 -9.36
C THR A 205 -2.56 -0.88 -9.99
N LEU A 206 -2.02 0.30 -10.30
CA LEU A 206 -0.74 0.43 -11.00
C LEU A 206 0.12 1.50 -10.32
N HIS A 207 1.39 1.21 -10.03
CA HIS A 207 2.38 2.25 -9.77
C HIS A 207 2.54 3.09 -11.04
N PHE A 208 2.33 4.40 -10.93
CA PHE A 208 2.09 5.25 -12.09
C PHE A 208 2.88 6.56 -11.99
N ALA A 209 3.53 6.95 -13.09
CA ALA A 209 4.22 8.24 -13.22
C ALA A 209 5.14 8.58 -12.03
N GLU A 210 6.00 7.64 -11.64
CA GLU A 210 6.98 7.82 -10.55
C GLU A 210 8.28 8.46 -11.03
N LEU A 211 8.60 8.33 -12.32
CA LEU A 211 9.78 8.93 -12.95
C LEU A 211 9.38 9.98 -13.98
N PRO A 212 10.22 11.02 -14.20
CA PRO A 212 10.05 11.92 -15.31
C PRO A 212 10.22 11.18 -16.65
N ASP A 213 9.74 11.77 -17.73
CA ASP A 213 9.90 11.29 -19.11
C ASP A 213 9.27 9.91 -19.44
N ARG A 214 8.36 9.42 -18.58
CA ARG A 214 7.57 8.20 -18.78
C ARG A 214 6.11 8.47 -19.21
N SER A 215 5.82 9.64 -19.76
CA SER A 215 4.43 10.04 -20.07
C SER A 215 3.78 9.18 -21.16
N VAL A 216 4.54 8.62 -22.09
CA VAL A 216 4.00 7.69 -23.09
C VAL A 216 3.50 6.41 -22.43
N GLU A 217 4.31 5.84 -21.55
CA GLU A 217 3.91 4.68 -20.73
C GLU A 217 2.72 5.02 -19.84
N GLY A 218 2.75 6.19 -19.18
CA GLY A 218 1.65 6.67 -18.36
C GLY A 218 0.32 6.76 -19.12
N ARG A 219 0.31 7.26 -20.35
CA ARG A 219 -0.88 7.26 -21.21
C ARG A 219 -1.38 5.86 -21.53
N SER A 220 -0.48 4.93 -21.79
CA SER A 220 -0.86 3.53 -22.03
C SER A 220 -1.47 2.89 -20.79
N MET A 221 -0.89 3.14 -19.62
CA MET A 221 -1.44 2.70 -18.34
C MET A 221 -2.82 3.31 -18.05
N LEU A 222 -3.00 4.61 -18.32
CA LEU A 222 -4.27 5.29 -18.13
C LEU A 222 -5.34 4.78 -19.11
N ALA A 223 -4.94 4.48 -20.36
CA ALA A 223 -5.80 3.88 -21.37
C ALA A 223 -6.24 2.44 -21.03
N PHE A 224 -5.45 1.73 -20.23
CA PHE A 224 -5.82 0.45 -19.65
C PHE A 224 -6.99 0.58 -18.67
N ARG A 225 -7.27 1.77 -18.11
CA ARG A 225 -8.34 2.07 -17.15
C ARG A 225 -8.26 1.23 -15.88
N PRO A 226 -7.17 1.31 -15.12
CA PRO A 226 -7.08 0.65 -13.82
C PRO A 226 -8.11 1.23 -12.85
N GLU A 227 -8.42 0.48 -11.81
CA GLU A 227 -9.34 0.93 -10.77
C GLU A 227 -8.68 1.95 -9.85
N ARG A 228 -7.34 1.94 -9.70
CA ARG A 228 -6.56 2.93 -8.96
C ARG A 228 -5.17 3.10 -9.59
N LEU A 229 -4.51 4.21 -9.25
CA LEU A 229 -3.13 4.53 -9.65
C LEU A 229 -2.31 4.95 -8.43
N GLY A 230 -1.14 4.34 -8.24
CA GLY A 230 -0.18 4.73 -7.21
C GLY A 230 0.64 5.97 -7.60
N HIS A 231 0.89 6.87 -6.63
CA HIS A 231 1.78 8.03 -6.69
C HIS A 231 1.39 9.15 -7.65
N ALA A 232 1.51 8.97 -8.96
CA ALA A 232 1.24 9.97 -10.00
C ALA A 232 2.11 11.25 -9.93
N VAL A 233 3.24 11.23 -9.20
CA VAL A 233 3.99 12.43 -8.80
C VAL A 233 4.84 13.07 -9.89
N ARG A 234 5.11 12.35 -10.97
CA ARG A 234 5.93 12.80 -12.12
C ARG A 234 5.14 12.87 -13.43
N ALA A 235 3.80 12.90 -13.34
CA ALA A 235 2.98 13.19 -14.51
C ALA A 235 3.31 14.56 -15.07
N ASP A 236 3.57 14.65 -16.38
CA ASP A 236 3.69 15.95 -17.06
C ASP A 236 2.33 16.67 -17.10
N PRO A 237 2.27 17.97 -17.41
CA PRO A 237 1.01 18.71 -17.40
C PRO A 237 -0.07 18.12 -18.31
N ALA A 238 0.28 17.51 -19.43
CA ALA A 238 -0.68 16.89 -20.34
C ALA A 238 -1.24 15.59 -19.74
N LEU A 239 -0.36 14.71 -19.23
CA LEU A 239 -0.76 13.49 -18.56
C LEU A 239 -1.56 13.76 -17.27
N GLU A 240 -1.21 14.81 -16.51
CA GLU A 240 -1.99 15.25 -15.35
C GLU A 240 -3.41 15.70 -15.76
N SER A 241 -3.54 16.43 -16.88
CA SER A 241 -4.86 16.80 -17.41
C SER A 241 -5.69 15.59 -17.81
N GLU A 242 -5.07 14.59 -18.45
CA GLU A 242 -5.72 13.33 -18.82
C GLU A 242 -6.13 12.53 -17.58
N LEU A 243 -5.28 12.49 -16.56
CA LEU A 243 -5.57 11.86 -15.26
C LEU A 243 -6.79 12.52 -14.59
N LEU A 244 -6.82 13.84 -14.51
CA LEU A 244 -7.94 14.58 -13.94
C LEU A 244 -9.27 14.32 -14.67
N GLN A 245 -9.23 14.20 -16.00
CA GLN A 245 -10.41 13.89 -16.81
C GLN A 245 -10.87 12.44 -16.62
N SER A 246 -9.93 11.50 -16.45
CA SER A 246 -10.23 10.08 -16.30
C SER A 246 -10.97 9.74 -15.01
N ARG A 247 -10.79 10.54 -13.97
CA ARG A 247 -11.32 10.32 -12.62
C ARG A 247 -10.82 9.03 -11.97
N VAL A 248 -9.78 8.37 -12.49
CA VAL A 248 -9.17 7.20 -11.86
C VAL A 248 -8.57 7.61 -10.53
N PRO A 249 -8.95 6.98 -9.41
CA PRO A 249 -8.47 7.34 -8.07
C PRO A 249 -6.97 7.22 -7.92
N VAL A 250 -6.36 8.11 -7.10
CA VAL A 250 -4.91 8.13 -6.85
C VAL A 250 -4.59 7.75 -5.41
N GLU A 251 -3.70 6.77 -5.24
CA GLU A 251 -3.09 6.36 -3.97
C GLU A 251 -1.89 7.26 -3.69
N VAL A 252 -2.00 8.16 -2.73
CA VAL A 252 -1.01 9.22 -2.44
C VAL A 252 -0.16 8.86 -1.23
N CYS A 253 1.15 8.78 -1.41
CA CYS A 253 2.14 8.38 -0.41
C CYS A 253 3.11 9.55 -0.12
N LEU A 254 2.71 10.51 0.74
CA LEU A 254 3.42 11.78 0.93
C LEU A 254 4.85 11.59 1.45
N THR A 255 5.02 10.78 2.50
CA THR A 255 6.34 10.52 3.09
C THR A 255 7.26 9.81 2.12
N SER A 256 6.77 8.77 1.43
CA SER A 256 7.52 8.05 0.40
C SER A 256 8.01 9.01 -0.69
N ASN A 257 7.13 9.83 -1.23
CA ASN A 257 7.46 10.73 -2.32
C ASN A 257 8.46 11.83 -1.94
N LEU A 258 8.48 12.27 -0.66
CA LEU A 258 9.51 13.16 -0.14
C LEU A 258 10.85 12.43 0.04
N MET A 259 10.83 11.25 0.66
CA MET A 259 12.06 10.51 0.98
C MET A 259 12.77 10.00 -0.28
N THR A 260 12.03 9.50 -1.26
CA THR A 260 12.57 9.09 -2.57
C THR A 260 12.96 10.27 -3.45
N LYS A 261 12.76 11.51 -2.96
CA LYS A 261 13.01 12.75 -3.72
C LYS A 261 12.20 12.83 -5.02
N SER A 262 11.14 12.06 -5.12
CA SER A 262 10.19 12.16 -6.23
C SER A 262 9.48 13.52 -6.21
N VAL A 263 9.35 14.13 -5.03
CA VAL A 263 8.88 15.51 -4.84
C VAL A 263 9.85 16.22 -3.91
N SER A 264 10.21 17.46 -4.23
CA SER A 264 11.12 18.26 -3.39
C SER A 264 10.43 18.88 -2.19
N ASP A 265 9.11 19.09 -2.27
CA ASP A 265 8.30 19.80 -1.29
C ASP A 265 6.83 19.40 -1.44
N LEU A 266 6.09 19.32 -0.33
CA LEU A 266 4.67 18.99 -0.35
C LEU A 266 3.82 20.08 -1.01
N ASP A 267 4.25 21.33 -1.00
CA ASP A 267 3.56 22.43 -1.69
C ASP A 267 3.49 22.19 -3.21
N LYS A 268 4.43 21.44 -3.75
CA LYS A 268 4.50 21.06 -5.17
C LYS A 268 3.88 19.70 -5.47
N HIS A 269 3.45 18.99 -4.44
CA HIS A 269 2.90 17.66 -4.61
C HIS A 269 1.59 17.70 -5.40
N ILE A 270 1.42 16.77 -6.34
CA ILE A 270 0.21 16.66 -7.18
C ILE A 270 -1.07 16.58 -6.33
N CYS A 271 -1.01 16.00 -5.14
CA CYS A 271 -2.13 15.85 -4.23
C CYS A 271 -2.89 17.17 -3.99
N ALA A 272 -2.18 18.29 -3.84
CA ALA A 272 -2.81 19.60 -3.67
C ALA A 272 -3.70 19.99 -4.87
N ARG A 273 -3.31 19.60 -6.07
CA ARG A 273 -4.08 19.87 -7.30
C ARG A 273 -5.24 18.89 -7.44
N LEU A 274 -5.01 17.61 -7.13
CA LEU A 274 -6.07 16.60 -7.13
C LEU A 274 -7.18 16.95 -6.15
N LEU A 275 -6.84 17.33 -4.91
CA LEU A 275 -7.81 17.75 -3.90
C LEU A 275 -8.62 18.98 -4.34
N ARG A 276 -7.95 20.01 -4.89
CA ARG A 276 -8.66 21.22 -5.40
C ARG A 276 -9.61 20.91 -6.56
N ALA A 277 -9.27 19.94 -7.38
CA ALA A 277 -10.11 19.47 -8.49
C ALA A 277 -11.22 18.51 -8.04
N GLY A 278 -11.32 18.18 -6.74
CA GLY A 278 -12.23 17.17 -6.23
C GLY A 278 -11.98 15.79 -6.85
N HIS A 279 -10.73 15.51 -7.26
CA HIS A 279 -10.35 14.20 -7.79
C HIS A 279 -10.32 13.16 -6.67
N PRO A 280 -10.78 11.91 -6.89
CA PRO A 280 -10.75 10.89 -5.86
C PRO A 280 -9.30 10.52 -5.50
N VAL A 281 -8.96 10.65 -4.23
CA VAL A 281 -7.63 10.30 -3.68
C VAL A 281 -7.78 9.54 -2.37
N CYS A 282 -6.82 8.68 -2.06
CA CYS A 282 -6.61 8.13 -0.72
C CYS A 282 -5.17 8.37 -0.28
N LEU A 283 -4.99 8.67 1.00
CA LEU A 283 -3.65 8.75 1.61
C LEU A 283 -3.21 7.37 2.02
N CYS A 284 -1.97 7.03 1.75
CA CYS A 284 -1.38 5.72 1.95
C CYS A 284 0.05 5.84 2.47
N THR A 285 0.60 4.73 3.02
CA THR A 285 1.93 4.74 3.64
C THR A 285 3.04 4.22 2.73
N ASP A 286 2.72 3.44 1.71
CA ASP A 286 3.67 2.72 0.86
C ASP A 286 4.47 1.68 1.67
N ASP A 287 5.60 2.05 2.25
CA ASP A 287 6.51 1.21 3.01
C ASP A 287 6.71 1.78 4.42
N SER A 288 5.71 1.62 5.28
CA SER A 288 5.65 2.28 6.60
C SER A 288 6.86 1.99 7.49
N GLY A 289 7.42 0.79 7.44
CA GLY A 289 8.64 0.42 8.17
C GLY A 289 9.90 1.04 7.57
N VAL A 290 10.03 1.03 6.25
CA VAL A 290 11.16 1.61 5.52
C VAL A 290 11.20 3.12 5.67
N PHE A 291 10.05 3.79 5.58
CA PHE A 291 9.95 5.25 5.66
C PHE A 291 9.68 5.77 7.09
N ASN A 292 9.59 4.87 8.07
CA ASN A 292 9.27 5.21 9.45
C ASN A 292 8.05 6.14 9.56
N THR A 293 6.99 5.78 8.85
CA THR A 293 5.73 6.50 8.81
C THR A 293 4.56 5.66 9.32
N ALA A 294 3.39 6.26 9.43
CA ALA A 294 2.12 5.63 9.76
C ALA A 294 1.01 6.40 9.05
N LEU A 295 -0.13 5.79 8.81
CA LEU A 295 -1.20 6.46 8.05
C LEU A 295 -1.70 7.73 8.77
N SER A 296 -1.75 7.72 10.11
CA SER A 296 -2.07 8.94 10.88
C SER A 296 -1.04 10.07 10.68
N LYS A 297 0.24 9.74 10.44
CA LYS A 297 1.26 10.73 10.09
C LYS A 297 1.04 11.29 8.69
N GLU A 298 0.66 10.47 7.71
CA GLU A 298 0.32 10.92 6.36
C GLU A 298 -0.87 11.90 6.38
N TYR A 299 -1.92 11.59 7.16
CA TYR A 299 -3.04 12.50 7.39
C TYR A 299 -2.62 13.81 8.08
N LEU A 300 -1.72 13.75 9.04
CA LEU A 300 -1.18 14.93 9.72
C LEU A 300 -0.34 15.80 8.77
N LEU A 301 0.49 15.17 7.93
CA LEU A 301 1.25 15.86 6.88
C LEU A 301 0.32 16.56 5.88
N ALA A 302 -0.71 15.85 5.40
CA ALA A 302 -1.70 16.41 4.49
C ALA A 302 -2.44 17.61 5.12
N ALA A 303 -2.84 17.49 6.40
CA ALA A 303 -3.49 18.58 7.13
C ALA A 303 -2.65 19.84 7.14
N HIS A 304 -1.35 19.72 7.44
CA HIS A 304 -0.45 20.86 7.49
C HIS A 304 -0.10 21.41 6.12
N ALA A 305 0.27 20.54 5.17
CA ALA A 305 0.70 20.95 3.84
C ALA A 305 -0.44 21.55 3.01
N PHE A 306 -1.63 20.98 3.09
CA PHE A 306 -2.78 21.38 2.26
C PHE A 306 -3.82 22.16 3.05
N LYS A 307 -3.55 22.50 4.34
CA LYS A 307 -4.41 23.27 5.24
C LYS A 307 -5.81 22.67 5.40
N LEU A 308 -5.88 21.35 5.54
CA LEU A 308 -7.15 20.64 5.67
C LEU A 308 -7.68 20.73 7.11
N SER A 309 -8.95 21.02 7.23
CA SER A 309 -9.71 20.94 8.49
C SER A 309 -9.98 19.49 8.90
N GLN A 310 -10.40 19.26 10.14
CA GLN A 310 -10.83 17.94 10.62
C GLN A 310 -11.98 17.37 9.77
N GLN A 311 -12.92 18.23 9.35
CA GLN A 311 -14.02 17.84 8.46
C GLN A 311 -13.52 17.35 7.10
N GLU A 312 -12.57 18.08 6.49
CA GLU A 312 -12.00 17.68 5.19
C GLU A 312 -11.18 16.40 5.30
N LEU A 313 -10.41 16.22 6.38
CA LEU A 313 -9.68 14.96 6.65
C LEU A 313 -10.64 13.78 6.85
N PHE A 314 -11.75 14.00 7.57
CA PHE A 314 -12.78 12.99 7.73
C PHE A 314 -13.41 12.62 6.38
N SER A 315 -13.78 13.61 5.57
CA SER A 315 -14.36 13.41 4.24
C SER A 315 -13.39 12.69 3.30
N LEU A 316 -12.10 13.02 3.37
CA LEU A 316 -11.04 12.34 2.61
C LEU A 316 -10.92 10.86 3.02
N SER A 317 -10.92 10.59 4.32
CA SER A 317 -10.83 9.23 4.85
C SER A 317 -12.08 8.40 4.52
N LEU A 318 -13.26 8.98 4.64
CA LEU A 318 -14.52 8.33 4.27
C LEU A 318 -14.60 8.06 2.76
N GLY A 319 -14.16 9.02 1.94
CA GLY A 319 -14.12 8.86 0.48
C GLY A 319 -13.19 7.74 0.03
N ALA A 320 -12.10 7.48 0.77
CA ALA A 320 -11.21 6.37 0.49
C ALA A 320 -11.89 4.99 0.68
N LEU A 321 -12.97 4.92 1.47
CA LEU A 321 -13.76 3.69 1.64
C LEU A 321 -14.48 3.27 0.35
N ASP A 322 -14.80 4.21 -0.53
CA ASP A 322 -15.43 3.88 -1.82
C ASP A 322 -14.43 3.24 -2.80
N LEU A 323 -13.14 3.44 -2.55
CA LEU A 323 -12.03 2.98 -3.39
C LEU A 323 -11.52 1.58 -3.03
N VAL A 324 -11.96 0.98 -1.91
CA VAL A 324 -11.54 -0.36 -1.51
C VAL A 324 -12.06 -1.43 -2.48
N PHE A 325 -11.31 -2.50 -2.68
CA PHE A 325 -11.68 -3.62 -3.54
C PHE A 325 -12.56 -4.66 -2.83
N ALA A 326 -12.95 -4.39 -1.58
CA ALA A 326 -13.85 -5.25 -0.83
C ALA A 326 -15.28 -5.23 -1.39
N ASP A 327 -16.06 -6.25 -1.02
CA ASP A 327 -17.48 -6.36 -1.34
C ASP A 327 -18.35 -5.32 -0.61
N GLY A 328 -19.60 -5.21 -1.02
CA GLY A 328 -20.54 -4.23 -0.48
C GLY A 328 -20.91 -4.45 0.98
N GLU A 329 -20.91 -5.70 1.47
CA GLU A 329 -21.22 -6.04 2.85
C GLU A 329 -20.15 -5.51 3.80
N LEU A 330 -18.87 -5.76 3.47
CA LEU A 330 -17.75 -5.23 4.26
C LEU A 330 -17.70 -3.70 4.20
N LYS A 331 -17.92 -3.09 3.03
CA LYS A 331 -18.01 -1.62 2.92
C LYS A 331 -19.09 -1.03 3.82
N ALA A 332 -20.26 -1.65 3.89
CA ALA A 332 -21.35 -1.21 4.77
C ALA A 332 -20.96 -1.30 6.25
N ALA A 333 -20.37 -2.42 6.68
CA ALA A 333 -19.87 -2.58 8.05
C ALA A 333 -18.78 -1.58 8.42
N LEU A 334 -17.89 -1.26 7.49
CA LEU A 334 -16.88 -0.22 7.70
C LEU A 334 -17.51 1.17 7.82
N ARG A 335 -18.54 1.51 7.01
CA ARG A 335 -19.25 2.80 7.11
C ARG A 335 -19.86 3.06 8.48
N GLU A 336 -20.33 2.03 9.16
CA GLU A 336 -20.85 2.15 10.54
C GLU A 336 -19.77 2.69 11.49
N ARG A 337 -18.53 2.22 11.36
CA ARG A 337 -17.40 2.70 12.16
C ARG A 337 -17.08 4.18 11.89
N PHE A 338 -17.24 4.64 10.65
CA PHE A 338 -17.11 6.06 10.32
C PHE A 338 -18.25 6.89 10.91
N ALA A 339 -19.49 6.39 10.92
CA ALA A 339 -20.61 7.07 11.54
C ALA A 339 -20.42 7.24 13.07
N GLU A 340 -19.91 6.21 13.75
CA GLU A 340 -19.55 6.29 15.17
C GLU A 340 -18.47 7.36 15.42
N ALA A 341 -17.44 7.39 14.58
CA ALA A 341 -16.38 8.38 14.68
C ALA A 341 -16.88 9.81 14.39
N ALA A 342 -17.75 9.98 13.40
CA ALA A 342 -18.37 11.27 13.10
C ALA A 342 -19.11 11.84 14.31
N THR A 343 -19.91 11.00 14.97
CA THR A 343 -20.62 11.38 16.20
C THR A 343 -19.65 11.77 17.32
N ARG A 344 -18.59 10.99 17.51
CA ARG A 344 -17.58 11.23 18.55
C ARG A 344 -16.84 12.56 18.37
N TRP A 345 -16.49 12.91 17.15
CA TRP A 345 -15.68 14.07 16.82
C TRP A 345 -16.49 15.30 16.38
N GLY A 346 -17.82 15.18 16.31
CA GLY A 346 -18.69 16.28 15.89
C GLY A 346 -18.46 16.71 14.44
N VAL A 347 -18.08 15.79 13.57
CA VAL A 347 -17.94 16.00 12.13
C VAL A 347 -19.15 15.45 11.38
N CYS A 348 -19.44 16.03 10.21
CA CYS A 348 -20.62 15.63 9.43
C CYS A 348 -20.29 14.40 8.56
N MET A 349 -21.21 13.44 8.54
CA MET A 349 -21.28 12.45 7.47
C MET A 349 -21.83 13.14 6.22
N PRO A 350 -21.13 13.08 5.07
CA PRO A 350 -21.60 13.65 3.81
C PRO A 350 -22.78 12.88 3.21
#